data_db88da782cd7274f31153c51da944114
#
_entry.id   db88da782cd7274f31153c51da944114
#
_cell.length_a   1.000
_cell.length_b   1.000
_cell.length_c   1.000
_cell.angle_alpha   90.00
_cell.angle_beta   90.00
_cell.angle_gamma   90.00
#
_symmetry.space_group_name_H-M   'P 1'
#
loop_
_entity.id
_entity.type
_entity.pdbx_description
1 polymer ?
#
loop_
_entity_poly.entity_id
_entity_poly.type
_entity_poly.pdbx_seq_one_letter_code
_entity_poly.pdbx_strand_id
1 'polypeptide(L)'
;MSIEVIRPGINTTFQDRGRSNLYHLGIPFSGAMDTRNLLITNKLVGNDKNDAVIEFALQGPKFKVKQNNINCVVTGNVSFTFKKNSKIYNGECYKTFDLNNNDEIDIISTNNSMYGYFSISGGFKIEKKWNSYSTHLRSKVGPNKGNKIVENDLLQLNKNLKPIIKKSIDYSNSKIEFIRVIKGTNFDYFSKESQKSFFESQYQVTNLTDRMGMRLDGNKLNNIKSENIKSEGLIKGVIQVPPDGKPIICLLYTSPSPRDETK
;
A
#
# COMPACT_ATOMS: atom_id res chain seq x y z
N MET A 1 10.46 -24.25 -3.21
CA MET A 1 9.81 -23.64 -2.03
C MET A 1 8.89 -22.56 -2.55
N SER A 2 7.57 -22.71 -2.38
CA SER A 2 6.61 -21.74 -2.92
C SER A 2 5.31 -21.72 -2.11
N ILE A 3 4.53 -20.67 -2.33
CA ILE A 3 3.11 -20.61 -2.00
C ILE A 3 2.32 -20.40 -3.29
N GLU A 4 1.19 -21.09 -3.39
CA GLU A 4 0.28 -21.01 -4.53
C GLU A 4 -0.84 -20.02 -4.24
N VAL A 5 -1.17 -19.18 -5.20
CA VAL A 5 -2.26 -18.21 -5.10
C VAL A 5 -3.57 -18.87 -5.53
N ILE A 6 -4.46 -19.12 -4.57
CA ILE A 6 -5.81 -19.67 -4.83
C ILE A 6 -6.79 -18.57 -5.22
N ARG A 7 -6.68 -17.41 -4.57
CA ARG A 7 -7.42 -16.18 -4.87
C ARG A 7 -6.48 -15.00 -4.70
N PRO A 8 -6.34 -14.12 -5.69
CA PRO A 8 -5.36 -13.04 -5.61
C PRO A 8 -5.76 -11.89 -4.69
N GLY A 9 -7.04 -11.71 -4.38
CA GLY A 9 -7.54 -10.52 -3.68
C GLY A 9 -7.55 -9.28 -4.59
N ILE A 10 -7.68 -8.11 -3.96
CA ILE A 10 -7.79 -6.83 -4.69
C ILE A 10 -6.45 -6.09 -4.63
N ASN A 11 -5.95 -5.67 -5.81
CA ASN A 11 -4.70 -4.90 -5.96
C ASN A 11 -3.48 -5.52 -5.24
N THR A 12 -3.42 -6.84 -5.18
CA THR A 12 -2.33 -7.56 -4.52
C THR A 12 -1.04 -7.46 -5.32
N THR A 13 0.00 -6.90 -4.69
CA THR A 13 1.30 -6.61 -5.31
C THR A 13 2.44 -6.76 -4.32
N PHE A 14 3.66 -6.98 -4.83
CA PHE A 14 4.86 -6.84 -4.01
C PHE A 14 5.19 -5.37 -3.80
N GLN A 15 5.46 -5.00 -2.55
CA GLN A 15 5.85 -3.66 -2.17
C GLN A 15 7.00 -3.69 -1.17
N ASP A 16 7.91 -2.73 -1.33
CA ASP A 16 8.98 -2.41 -0.37
C ASP A 16 8.92 -0.91 0.01
N ARG A 17 10.03 -0.32 0.38
CA ARG A 17 10.09 1.11 0.72
C ARG A 17 10.01 2.05 -0.48
N GLY A 18 9.99 1.51 -1.71
CA GLY A 18 9.93 2.29 -2.94
C GLY A 18 11.30 2.64 -3.52
N ARG A 19 11.28 3.33 -4.67
CA ARG A 19 12.44 3.78 -5.44
C ARG A 19 12.77 5.21 -5.09
N SER A 20 13.99 5.46 -4.66
CA SER A 20 14.47 6.83 -4.40
C SER A 20 15.36 7.33 -5.55
N ASN A 21 15.46 8.66 -5.65
CA ASN A 21 16.39 9.36 -6.54
C ASN A 21 16.20 9.10 -8.06
N LEU A 22 14.99 8.78 -8.51
CA LEU A 22 14.68 8.47 -9.91
C LEU A 22 13.62 9.41 -10.53
N TYR A 23 13.15 10.41 -9.79
CA TYR A 23 12.15 11.37 -10.28
C TYR A 23 12.61 12.14 -11.53
N HIS A 24 13.89 12.48 -11.60
CA HIS A 24 14.49 13.17 -12.75
C HIS A 24 14.43 12.33 -14.05
N LEU A 25 14.25 11.02 -13.93
CA LEU A 25 14.04 10.09 -15.05
C LEU A 25 12.55 9.80 -15.32
N GLY A 26 11.63 10.51 -14.65
CA GLY A 26 10.21 10.23 -14.76
C GLY A 26 9.75 8.93 -14.09
N ILE A 27 10.58 8.35 -13.23
CA ILE A 27 10.28 7.08 -12.56
C ILE A 27 9.66 7.39 -11.18
N PRO A 28 8.41 6.97 -10.92
CA PRO A 28 7.74 7.26 -9.67
C PRO A 28 8.33 6.49 -8.50
N PHE A 29 8.22 7.05 -7.31
CA PHE A 29 8.74 6.48 -6.06
C PHE A 29 8.14 5.09 -5.77
N SER A 30 6.82 4.92 -5.93
CA SER A 30 6.13 3.67 -5.62
C SER A 30 6.27 3.29 -4.12
N GLY A 31 6.27 2.01 -3.78
CA GLY A 31 6.41 1.54 -2.40
C GLY A 31 5.08 1.23 -1.70
N ALA A 32 5.18 0.76 -0.46
CA ALA A 32 4.02 0.45 0.36
C ALA A 32 3.23 1.72 0.74
N MET A 33 1.90 1.62 0.71
CA MET A 33 1.01 2.71 1.11
C MET A 33 1.23 3.10 2.58
N ASP A 34 1.36 2.11 3.44
CA ASP A 34 1.71 2.28 4.86
C ASP A 34 3.11 1.72 5.13
N THR A 35 4.10 2.61 5.10
CA THR A 35 5.50 2.28 5.38
C THR A 35 5.71 1.77 6.81
N ARG A 36 4.91 2.21 7.79
CA ARG A 36 4.99 1.73 9.17
C ARG A 36 4.60 0.27 9.26
N ASN A 37 3.47 -0.12 8.66
CA ASN A 37 3.05 -1.52 8.60
C ASN A 37 4.04 -2.40 7.83
N LEU A 38 4.58 -1.93 6.71
CA LEU A 38 5.67 -2.62 6.00
C LEU A 38 6.84 -2.96 6.94
N LEU A 39 7.34 -1.97 7.69
CA LEU A 39 8.48 -2.15 8.59
C LEU A 39 8.18 -3.10 9.75
N ILE A 40 6.97 -3.00 10.34
CA ILE A 40 6.51 -3.90 11.39
C ILE A 40 6.40 -5.33 10.86
N THR A 41 5.81 -5.51 9.69
CA THR A 41 5.65 -6.81 9.02
C THR A 41 7.01 -7.51 8.86
N ASN A 42 7.98 -6.82 8.28
CA ASN A 42 9.32 -7.37 8.09
C ASN A 42 10.04 -7.66 9.43
N LYS A 43 9.91 -6.75 10.40
CA LYS A 43 10.53 -6.95 11.73
C LYS A 43 9.96 -8.18 12.46
N LEU A 44 8.67 -8.43 12.35
CA LEU A 44 8.02 -9.56 13.01
C LEU A 44 8.55 -10.90 12.49
N VAL A 45 8.67 -11.05 11.16
CA VAL A 45 9.21 -12.29 10.56
C VAL A 45 10.75 -12.30 10.46
N GLY A 46 11.42 -11.27 10.97
CA GLY A 46 12.88 -11.19 11.00
C GLY A 46 13.54 -10.90 9.64
N ASN A 47 12.80 -10.34 8.71
CA ASN A 47 13.31 -9.90 7.40
C ASN A 47 14.04 -8.54 7.50
N ASP A 48 14.79 -8.18 6.45
CA ASP A 48 15.36 -6.84 6.34
C ASP A 48 14.25 -5.81 6.11
N LYS A 49 14.45 -4.59 6.60
CA LYS A 49 13.49 -3.48 6.45
C LYS A 49 13.20 -3.09 4.99
N ASN A 50 14.04 -3.51 4.06
CA ASN A 50 13.91 -3.27 2.63
C ASN A 50 13.40 -4.49 1.87
N ASP A 51 13.12 -5.61 2.56
CA ASP A 51 12.53 -6.78 1.91
C ASP A 51 11.09 -6.50 1.49
N ALA A 52 10.68 -7.16 0.41
CA ALA A 52 9.33 -7.05 -0.10
C ALA A 52 8.32 -7.72 0.82
N VAL A 53 7.17 -7.10 0.94
CA VAL A 53 5.93 -7.68 1.48
C VAL A 53 4.87 -7.75 0.41
N ILE A 54 3.86 -8.58 0.57
CA ILE A 54 2.65 -8.53 -0.23
C ILE A 54 1.71 -7.51 0.40
N GLU A 55 1.36 -6.47 -0.38
CA GLU A 55 0.34 -5.48 -0.04
C GLU A 55 -0.94 -5.79 -0.82
N PHE A 56 -2.10 -5.67 -0.18
CA PHE A 56 -3.42 -5.85 -0.77
C PHE A 56 -4.38 -4.77 -0.27
N ALA A 57 -5.46 -4.54 -1.01
CA ALA A 57 -6.48 -3.55 -0.67
C ALA A 57 -7.83 -4.26 -0.45
N LEU A 58 -8.57 -3.85 0.58
CA LEU A 58 -9.94 -4.29 0.91
C LEU A 58 -10.07 -5.81 1.13
N GLN A 59 -9.90 -6.63 0.10
CA GLN A 59 -9.89 -8.08 0.17
C GLN A 59 -8.48 -8.60 -0.13
N GLY A 60 -7.96 -9.42 0.77
CA GLY A 60 -6.63 -9.99 0.62
C GLY A 60 -6.62 -11.31 -0.17
N PRO A 61 -5.42 -11.84 -0.42
CA PRO A 61 -5.24 -13.10 -1.13
C PRO A 61 -5.57 -14.32 -0.25
N LYS A 62 -5.89 -15.43 -0.93
CA LYS A 62 -5.89 -16.77 -0.35
C LYS A 62 -4.71 -17.55 -0.91
N PHE A 63 -3.89 -18.12 -0.04
CA PHE A 63 -2.73 -18.90 -0.42
C PHE A 63 -2.82 -20.34 0.08
N LYS A 64 -2.22 -21.26 -0.69
CA LYS A 64 -1.91 -22.62 -0.27
C LYS A 64 -0.40 -22.79 -0.17
N VAL A 65 0.04 -23.34 0.93
CA VAL A 65 1.47 -23.53 1.21
C VAL A 65 1.99 -24.79 0.51
N LYS A 66 3.12 -24.69 -0.17
CA LYS A 66 3.82 -25.80 -0.84
C LYS A 66 5.20 -26.04 -0.18
N GLN A 67 5.29 -25.78 1.13
CA GLN A 67 6.53 -25.81 1.90
C GLN A 67 6.23 -26.07 3.38
N ASN A 68 7.09 -26.85 4.04
CA ASN A 68 7.01 -27.04 5.49
C ASN A 68 7.71 -25.90 6.25
N ASN A 69 7.23 -25.64 7.46
CA ASN A 69 7.84 -24.74 8.44
C ASN A 69 8.04 -23.30 7.94
N ILE A 70 7.01 -22.70 7.37
CA ILE A 70 7.06 -21.27 7.08
C ILE A 70 6.46 -20.46 8.23
N ASN A 71 7.17 -19.43 8.66
CA ASN A 71 6.69 -18.46 9.63
C ASN A 71 6.15 -17.23 8.89
N CYS A 72 4.90 -16.88 9.19
CA CYS A 72 4.14 -15.84 8.49
C CYS A 72 3.63 -14.77 9.46
N VAL A 73 3.27 -13.62 8.90
CA VAL A 73 2.55 -12.58 9.62
C VAL A 73 1.61 -11.83 8.68
N VAL A 74 0.46 -11.41 9.23
CA VAL A 74 -0.45 -10.43 8.64
C VAL A 74 -0.46 -9.18 9.51
N THR A 75 -0.36 -8.01 8.90
CA THR A 75 -0.49 -6.72 9.59
C THR A 75 -1.48 -5.80 8.90
N GLY A 76 -1.92 -4.76 9.58
CA GLY A 76 -3.06 -3.95 9.23
C GLY A 76 -4.28 -4.35 10.08
N ASN A 77 -5.39 -3.66 9.89
CA ASN A 77 -6.66 -4.05 10.53
C ASN A 77 -7.40 -5.02 9.61
N VAL A 78 -7.06 -6.30 9.71
CA VAL A 78 -7.41 -7.36 8.74
C VAL A 78 -8.05 -8.55 9.44
N SER A 79 -9.14 -9.06 8.86
CA SER A 79 -9.74 -10.34 9.23
C SER A 79 -9.18 -11.44 8.34
N PHE A 80 -8.63 -12.49 8.94
CA PHE A 80 -8.12 -13.64 8.21
C PHE A 80 -8.25 -14.93 9.02
N THR A 81 -8.26 -16.05 8.31
CA THR A 81 -8.23 -17.39 8.89
C THR A 81 -7.08 -18.18 8.28
N PHE A 82 -6.64 -19.21 8.98
CA PHE A 82 -5.74 -20.20 8.42
C PHE A 82 -6.19 -21.62 8.77
N LYS A 83 -5.99 -22.55 7.81
CA LYS A 83 -6.35 -23.95 7.94
C LYS A 83 -5.10 -24.78 8.14
N LYS A 84 -5.02 -25.47 9.28
CA LYS A 84 -3.95 -26.42 9.62
C LYS A 84 -4.55 -27.77 9.94
N ASN A 85 -4.03 -28.86 9.35
CA ASN A 85 -4.52 -30.22 9.62
C ASN A 85 -6.05 -30.29 9.56
N SER A 86 -6.65 -29.71 8.53
CA SER A 86 -8.11 -29.66 8.30
C SER A 86 -8.92 -28.83 9.32
N LYS A 87 -8.30 -28.22 10.34
CA LYS A 87 -8.95 -27.31 11.28
C LYS A 87 -8.73 -25.86 10.89
N ILE A 88 -9.77 -25.05 11.03
CA ILE A 88 -9.74 -23.61 10.74
C ILE A 88 -9.52 -22.85 12.05
N TYR A 89 -8.62 -21.88 12.01
CA TYR A 89 -8.28 -20.99 13.12
C TYR A 89 -8.47 -19.55 12.68
N ASN A 90 -8.97 -18.70 13.57
CA ASN A 90 -8.95 -17.25 13.36
C ASN A 90 -7.54 -16.73 13.56
N GLY A 91 -7.10 -15.87 12.65
CA GLY A 91 -5.79 -15.22 12.74
C GLY A 91 -5.83 -13.95 13.56
N GLU A 92 -4.69 -13.63 14.19
CA GLU A 92 -4.47 -12.39 14.92
C GLU A 92 -3.44 -11.54 14.16
N CYS A 93 -3.80 -10.30 13.81
CA CYS A 93 -2.84 -9.37 13.19
C CYS A 93 -1.68 -9.07 14.14
N TYR A 94 -0.51 -8.73 13.56
CA TYR A 94 0.72 -8.41 14.31
C TYR A 94 1.26 -9.54 15.19
N LYS A 95 0.84 -10.76 14.96
CA LYS A 95 1.30 -11.97 15.62
C LYS A 95 1.77 -12.98 14.58
N THR A 96 2.97 -13.50 14.76
CA THR A 96 3.50 -14.53 13.84
C THR A 96 2.82 -15.87 14.08
N PHE A 97 2.63 -16.62 13.00
CA PHE A 97 2.11 -17.99 13.00
C PHE A 97 2.88 -18.85 11.99
N ASP A 98 2.87 -20.14 12.19
CA ASP A 98 3.54 -21.12 11.33
C ASP A 98 2.53 -21.86 10.46
N LEU A 99 2.93 -22.19 9.25
CA LEU A 99 2.19 -23.00 8.30
C LEU A 99 3.10 -24.08 7.70
N ASN A 100 2.51 -25.21 7.33
CA ASN A 100 3.16 -26.34 6.73
C ASN A 100 2.61 -26.65 5.33
N ASN A 101 3.19 -27.61 4.66
CA ASN A 101 2.74 -28.03 3.34
C ASN A 101 1.24 -28.41 3.36
N ASN A 102 0.51 -27.91 2.37
CA ASN A 102 -0.95 -28.02 2.20
C ASN A 102 -1.81 -27.20 3.18
N ASP A 103 -1.24 -26.51 4.16
CA ASP A 103 -1.97 -25.52 4.93
C ASP A 103 -2.40 -24.35 4.04
N GLU A 104 -3.49 -23.69 4.42
CA GLU A 104 -4.04 -22.55 3.67
C GLU A 104 -4.14 -21.33 4.59
N ILE A 105 -3.94 -20.15 4.03
CA ILE A 105 -4.30 -18.88 4.66
C ILE A 105 -5.32 -18.17 3.77
N ASP A 106 -6.39 -17.66 4.36
CA ASP A 106 -7.43 -16.91 3.68
C ASP A 106 -7.56 -15.52 4.31
N ILE A 107 -7.09 -14.50 3.60
CA ILE A 107 -7.18 -13.11 4.04
C ILE A 107 -8.49 -12.54 3.49
N ILE A 108 -9.47 -12.37 4.39
CA ILE A 108 -10.87 -12.15 4.03
C ILE A 108 -11.10 -10.69 3.65
N SER A 109 -10.77 -9.77 4.56
CA SER A 109 -11.01 -8.34 4.34
C SER A 109 -10.15 -7.49 5.25
N THR A 110 -9.91 -6.25 4.82
CA THR A 110 -9.53 -5.17 5.74
C THR A 110 -10.80 -4.63 6.41
N ASN A 111 -10.69 -4.20 7.67
CA ASN A 111 -11.84 -3.66 8.43
C ASN A 111 -11.84 -2.12 8.39
N ASN A 112 -11.06 -1.48 9.30
CA ASN A 112 -10.98 -0.01 9.40
C ASN A 112 -9.77 0.58 8.65
N SER A 113 -9.11 -0.20 7.80
CA SER A 113 -8.02 0.26 6.94
C SER A 113 -8.30 -0.16 5.50
N MET A 114 -7.72 0.56 4.53
CA MET A 114 -7.83 0.18 3.13
C MET A 114 -6.81 -0.90 2.76
N TYR A 115 -5.64 -0.91 3.41
CA TYR A 115 -4.52 -1.77 3.05
C TYR A 115 -4.15 -2.72 4.18
N GLY A 116 -3.74 -3.93 3.78
CA GLY A 116 -3.14 -4.93 4.66
C GLY A 116 -1.86 -5.50 4.04
N TYR A 117 -1.07 -6.16 4.87
CA TYR A 117 0.26 -6.66 4.49
C TYR A 117 0.44 -8.11 4.95
N PHE A 118 1.09 -8.90 4.10
CA PHE A 118 1.47 -10.27 4.39
C PHE A 118 2.94 -10.50 4.07
N SER A 119 3.66 -11.16 4.95
CA SER A 119 5.04 -11.58 4.71
C SER A 119 5.37 -12.92 5.34
N ILE A 120 6.47 -13.49 4.86
CA ILE A 120 6.99 -14.79 5.26
C ILE A 120 8.45 -14.60 5.68
N SER A 121 8.88 -15.31 6.72
CA SER A 121 10.28 -15.33 7.15
C SER A 121 11.20 -15.78 6.01
N GLY A 122 12.28 -15.05 5.75
CA GLY A 122 13.17 -15.23 4.61
C GLY A 122 12.73 -14.55 3.33
N GLY A 123 11.48 -14.10 3.23
CA GLY A 123 10.95 -13.32 2.10
C GLY A 123 10.74 -14.08 0.80
N PHE A 124 10.41 -13.35 -0.24
CA PHE A 124 10.09 -13.87 -1.56
C PHE A 124 11.30 -13.83 -2.49
N LYS A 125 11.46 -14.86 -3.32
CA LYS A 125 12.47 -14.92 -4.38
C LYS A 125 12.00 -14.14 -5.60
N ILE A 126 12.25 -12.85 -5.59
CA ILE A 126 11.88 -11.89 -6.64
C ILE A 126 13.05 -10.97 -6.96
N GLU A 127 13.02 -10.35 -8.12
CA GLU A 127 14.10 -9.48 -8.58
C GLU A 127 13.77 -7.99 -8.35
N LYS A 128 14.79 -7.22 -8.00
CA LYS A 128 14.70 -5.76 -7.93
C LYS A 128 14.69 -5.16 -9.34
N LYS A 129 13.86 -4.15 -9.51
CA LYS A 129 13.94 -3.27 -10.67
C LYS A 129 14.26 -1.85 -10.20
N TRP A 130 15.37 -1.31 -10.65
CA TRP A 130 15.92 -0.03 -10.18
C TRP A 130 16.01 0.01 -8.65
N ASN A 131 16.69 -0.98 -8.10
CA ASN A 131 16.97 -1.14 -6.67
C ASN A 131 15.75 -1.25 -5.73
N SER A 132 14.56 -1.58 -6.27
CA SER A 132 13.33 -1.76 -5.48
C SER A 132 12.53 -2.96 -5.96
N TYR A 133 11.83 -3.61 -5.01
CA TYR A 133 10.85 -4.66 -5.27
C TYR A 133 9.43 -4.12 -5.48
N SER A 134 9.22 -2.82 -5.40
CA SER A 134 7.88 -2.25 -5.53
C SER A 134 7.31 -2.43 -6.93
N THR A 135 6.09 -2.93 -7.00
CA THR A 135 5.30 -2.98 -8.22
C THR A 135 4.63 -1.63 -8.48
N HIS A 136 4.84 -1.09 -9.67
CA HIS A 136 4.14 0.08 -10.19
C HIS A 136 3.28 -0.35 -11.38
N LEU A 137 1.98 -0.52 -11.15
CA LEU A 137 1.06 -1.12 -12.11
C LEU A 137 0.92 -0.33 -13.41
N ARG A 138 0.84 1.01 -13.32
CA ARG A 138 0.64 1.88 -14.49
C ARG A 138 1.83 1.85 -15.45
N SER A 139 3.05 1.89 -14.91
CA SER A 139 4.27 1.86 -15.73
C SER A 139 4.82 0.44 -15.97
N LYS A 140 4.14 -0.58 -15.49
CA LYS A 140 4.57 -2.00 -15.62
C LYS A 140 6.00 -2.23 -15.13
N VAL A 141 6.34 -1.67 -13.96
CA VAL A 141 7.67 -1.75 -13.36
C VAL A 141 7.62 -2.55 -12.06
N GLY A 142 8.58 -3.45 -11.85
CA GLY A 142 8.71 -4.25 -10.63
C GLY A 142 8.58 -5.75 -10.87
N PRO A 143 8.48 -6.55 -9.78
CA PRO A 143 8.28 -7.99 -9.85
C PRO A 143 7.04 -8.36 -10.66
N ASN A 144 6.98 -9.62 -11.10
CA ASN A 144 5.89 -10.12 -11.94
C ASN A 144 5.65 -9.23 -13.19
N LYS A 145 6.75 -8.74 -13.81
CA LYS A 145 6.69 -7.81 -14.96
C LYS A 145 5.86 -6.56 -14.70
N GLY A 146 5.82 -6.11 -13.44
CA GLY A 146 5.03 -4.95 -13.01
C GLY A 146 3.52 -5.19 -12.97
N ASN A 147 3.08 -6.44 -12.91
CA ASN A 147 1.67 -6.80 -12.80
C ASN A 147 1.27 -7.14 -11.36
N LYS A 148 -0.05 -7.21 -11.13
CA LYS A 148 -0.62 -7.78 -9.92
C LYS A 148 -0.30 -9.26 -9.83
N ILE A 149 -0.33 -9.79 -8.61
CA ILE A 149 -0.38 -11.22 -8.34
C ILE A 149 -1.74 -11.73 -8.84
N VAL A 150 -1.74 -12.85 -9.56
CA VAL A 150 -2.95 -13.46 -10.13
C VAL A 150 -3.16 -14.88 -9.60
N GLU A 151 -4.34 -15.42 -9.84
CA GLU A 151 -4.68 -16.79 -9.50
C GLU A 151 -3.73 -17.80 -10.17
N ASN A 152 -3.40 -18.86 -9.47
CA ASN A 152 -2.45 -19.92 -9.86
C ASN A 152 -0.97 -19.46 -9.94
N ASP A 153 -0.63 -18.23 -9.59
CA ASP A 153 0.77 -17.82 -9.44
C ASP A 153 1.46 -18.70 -8.37
N LEU A 154 2.68 -19.14 -8.67
CA LEU A 154 3.57 -19.83 -7.72
C LEU A 154 4.62 -18.84 -7.21
N LEU A 155 4.36 -18.23 -6.07
CA LEU A 155 5.28 -17.27 -5.47
C LEU A 155 6.45 -18.02 -4.82
N GLN A 156 7.61 -17.91 -5.44
CA GLN A 156 8.83 -18.58 -4.97
C GLN A 156 9.36 -17.92 -3.69
N LEU A 157 9.82 -18.76 -2.75
CA LEU A 157 10.42 -18.31 -1.49
C LEU A 157 11.94 -18.43 -1.55
N ASN A 158 12.63 -17.58 -0.79
CA ASN A 158 14.07 -17.70 -0.63
C ASN A 158 14.41 -18.99 0.14
N LYS A 159 15.58 -19.58 -0.16
CA LYS A 159 16.03 -20.84 0.47
C LYS A 159 16.35 -20.70 1.98
N ASN A 160 16.72 -19.52 2.41
CA ASN A 160 17.12 -19.24 3.78
C ASN A 160 15.91 -18.87 4.64
N LEU A 161 15.03 -19.83 4.88
CA LEU A 161 13.99 -19.67 5.88
C LEU A 161 14.65 -19.56 7.26
N LYS A 162 14.40 -18.46 7.94
CA LYS A 162 14.88 -18.27 9.31
C LYS A 162 14.07 -19.14 10.27
N PRO A 163 14.64 -19.51 11.44
CA PRO A 163 13.92 -20.28 12.44
C PRO A 163 12.58 -19.64 12.80
N ILE A 164 11.59 -20.45 13.10
CA ILE A 164 10.27 -19.99 13.56
C ILE A 164 10.48 -19.28 14.90
N ILE A 165 10.24 -17.97 14.91
CA ILE A 165 10.27 -17.16 16.13
C ILE A 165 8.85 -16.63 16.35
N LYS A 166 8.23 -17.06 17.45
CA LYS A 166 6.93 -16.50 17.86
C LYS A 166 7.14 -15.08 18.36
N LYS A 167 6.58 -14.12 17.63
CA LYS A 167 6.60 -12.69 17.99
C LYS A 167 5.22 -12.10 17.89
N SER A 168 4.93 -11.17 18.75
CA SER A 168 3.71 -10.36 18.70
C SER A 168 4.02 -8.93 19.07
N ILE A 169 3.20 -8.01 18.59
CA ILE A 169 3.23 -6.60 18.98
C ILE A 169 1.79 -6.20 19.25
N ASP A 170 1.52 -5.63 20.41
CA ASP A 170 0.27 -4.94 20.69
C ASP A 170 0.26 -3.66 19.89
N TYR A 171 -0.55 -3.67 18.83
CA TYR A 171 -0.68 -2.55 17.93
C TYR A 171 -2.07 -1.96 18.06
N SER A 172 -2.14 -0.76 18.62
CA SER A 172 -3.35 0.05 18.61
C SER A 172 -3.22 1.15 17.56
N ASN A 173 -4.21 1.27 16.67
CA ASN A 173 -4.35 2.47 15.85
C ASN A 173 -4.86 3.59 16.74
N SER A 174 -4.05 4.63 16.92
CA SER A 174 -4.57 5.87 17.51
C SER A 174 -5.68 6.43 16.60
N LYS A 175 -6.85 6.68 17.17
CA LYS A 175 -7.92 7.36 16.45
C LYS A 175 -7.45 8.76 16.09
N ILE A 176 -7.35 9.05 14.80
CA ILE A 176 -6.99 10.38 14.29
C ILE A 176 -8.30 11.12 14.05
N GLU A 177 -8.55 12.18 14.81
CA GLU A 177 -9.75 13.00 14.69
C GLU A 177 -9.60 14.10 13.64
N PHE A 178 -8.36 14.54 13.39
CA PHE A 178 -8.06 15.58 12.41
C PHE A 178 -6.70 15.36 11.75
N ILE A 179 -6.58 15.81 10.50
CA ILE A 179 -5.32 15.77 9.75
C ILE A 179 -4.74 17.18 9.74
N ARG A 180 -3.53 17.33 10.25
CA ARG A 180 -2.79 18.59 10.21
C ARG A 180 -2.19 18.82 8.83
N VAL A 181 -2.40 20.01 8.29
CA VAL A 181 -1.87 20.45 7.00
C VAL A 181 -1.15 21.80 7.15
N ILE A 182 -0.24 22.06 6.24
CA ILE A 182 0.45 23.36 6.11
C ILE A 182 0.05 24.03 4.80
N LYS A 183 0.10 25.35 4.75
CA LYS A 183 -0.14 26.12 3.54
C LYS A 183 0.94 25.79 2.50
N GLY A 184 0.51 25.46 1.28
CA GLY A 184 1.41 25.26 0.15
C GLY A 184 1.75 26.57 -0.55
N THR A 185 2.64 26.50 -1.54
CA THR A 185 3.14 27.65 -2.32
C THR A 185 2.02 28.43 -3.04
N ASN A 186 0.98 27.75 -3.46
CA ASN A 186 -0.13 28.31 -4.24
C ASN A 186 -1.40 28.52 -3.39
N PHE A 187 -1.27 28.52 -2.06
CA PHE A 187 -2.42 28.68 -1.16
C PHE A 187 -3.15 30.02 -1.36
N ASP A 188 -2.41 31.09 -1.65
CA ASP A 188 -2.96 32.43 -1.88
C ASP A 188 -3.64 32.60 -3.24
N TYR A 189 -3.67 31.55 -4.08
CA TYR A 189 -4.43 31.54 -5.34
C TYR A 189 -5.92 31.28 -5.12
N PHE A 190 -6.31 30.86 -3.93
CA PHE A 190 -7.71 30.62 -3.56
C PHE A 190 -8.33 31.85 -2.90
N SER A 191 -9.64 32.02 -3.09
CA SER A 191 -10.39 33.10 -2.42
C SER A 191 -10.30 32.96 -0.90
N LYS A 192 -10.45 34.06 -0.15
CA LYS A 192 -10.38 34.03 1.32
C LYS A 192 -11.47 33.13 1.91
N GLU A 193 -12.63 33.09 1.29
CA GLU A 193 -13.74 32.21 1.66
C GLU A 193 -13.35 30.74 1.46
N SER A 194 -12.72 30.39 0.32
CA SER A 194 -12.25 29.04 0.04
C SER A 194 -11.12 28.63 0.99
N GLN A 195 -10.18 29.54 1.29
CA GLN A 195 -9.12 29.29 2.26
C GLN A 195 -9.70 28.95 3.65
N LYS A 196 -10.71 29.70 4.11
CA LYS A 196 -11.39 29.44 5.38
C LYS A 196 -12.19 28.15 5.32
N SER A 197 -13.00 27.97 4.30
CA SER A 197 -13.84 26.78 4.09
C SER A 197 -13.01 25.49 4.08
N PHE A 198 -11.80 25.50 3.49
CA PHE A 198 -10.95 24.34 3.46
C PHE A 198 -10.61 23.77 4.86
N PHE A 199 -10.37 24.63 5.84
CA PHE A 199 -10.02 24.21 7.20
C PHE A 199 -11.24 23.93 8.09
N GLU A 200 -12.38 24.53 7.81
CA GLU A 200 -13.57 24.46 8.66
C GLU A 200 -14.60 23.42 8.16
N SER A 201 -14.49 22.98 6.90
CA SER A 201 -15.45 22.05 6.32
C SER A 201 -15.01 20.61 6.49
N GLN A 202 -15.99 19.71 6.49
CA GLN A 202 -15.74 18.27 6.40
C GLN A 202 -15.62 17.84 4.95
N TYR A 203 -14.72 16.88 4.73
CA TYR A 203 -14.50 16.24 3.43
C TYR A 203 -14.70 14.74 3.54
N GLN A 204 -15.32 14.15 2.52
CA GLN A 204 -15.53 12.72 2.44
C GLN A 204 -14.62 12.10 1.38
N VAL A 205 -13.96 10.99 1.72
CA VAL A 205 -13.18 10.22 0.75
C VAL A 205 -14.12 9.54 -0.25
N THR A 206 -13.85 9.70 -1.54
CA THR A 206 -14.67 9.13 -2.61
C THR A 206 -14.19 7.75 -3.03
N ASN A 207 -15.04 7.02 -3.77
CA ASN A 207 -14.68 5.73 -4.38
C ASN A 207 -13.64 5.85 -5.51
N LEU A 208 -13.33 7.07 -5.97
CA LEU A 208 -12.31 7.35 -6.98
C LEU A 208 -10.91 7.47 -6.38
N THR A 209 -10.70 6.96 -5.19
CA THR A 209 -9.41 6.93 -4.48
C THR A 209 -8.60 5.71 -4.92
N ASP A 210 -7.33 5.94 -5.26
CA ASP A 210 -6.37 4.90 -5.62
C ASP A 210 -4.97 5.18 -5.00
N ARG A 211 -3.94 4.49 -5.49
CA ARG A 211 -2.55 4.72 -5.04
C ARG A 211 -1.96 6.05 -5.54
N MET A 212 -2.59 6.74 -6.48
CA MET A 212 -2.16 8.05 -6.98
C MET A 212 -2.64 9.18 -6.08
N GLY A 213 -3.90 9.12 -5.66
CA GLY A 213 -4.49 10.19 -4.89
C GLY A 213 -5.78 9.79 -4.18
N MET A 214 -6.00 10.41 -3.04
CA MET A 214 -7.25 10.31 -2.29
C MET A 214 -8.14 11.48 -2.71
N ARG A 215 -9.15 11.19 -3.53
CA ARG A 215 -10.12 12.20 -3.99
C ARG A 215 -11.14 12.47 -2.91
N LEU A 216 -11.33 13.76 -2.62
CA LEU A 216 -12.23 14.21 -1.58
C LEU A 216 -13.46 14.87 -2.20
N ASP A 217 -14.62 14.60 -1.62
CA ASP A 217 -15.86 15.32 -1.88
C ASP A 217 -16.19 16.26 -0.72
N GLY A 218 -16.71 17.44 -1.01
CA GLY A 218 -17.00 18.48 -0.04
C GLY A 218 -17.15 19.85 -0.71
N ASN A 219 -16.99 20.92 0.05
CA ASN A 219 -17.11 22.28 -0.44
C ASN A 219 -16.08 22.54 -1.55
N LYS A 220 -16.53 23.14 -2.64
CA LYS A 220 -15.66 23.55 -3.75
C LYS A 220 -14.77 24.70 -3.33
N LEU A 221 -13.51 24.63 -3.75
CA LEU A 221 -12.50 25.65 -3.53
C LEU A 221 -12.30 26.47 -4.80
N ASN A 222 -12.63 27.75 -4.76
CA ASN A 222 -12.57 28.63 -5.90
C ASN A 222 -11.17 29.25 -6.05
N ASN A 223 -10.54 28.99 -7.18
CA ASN A 223 -9.30 29.64 -7.57
C ASN A 223 -9.62 31.04 -8.14
N ILE A 224 -8.92 32.07 -7.65
CA ILE A 224 -9.06 33.47 -8.09
C ILE A 224 -7.99 33.92 -9.09
N LYS A 225 -6.97 33.06 -9.31
CA LYS A 225 -5.95 33.30 -10.33
C LYS A 225 -6.17 32.37 -11.53
N SER A 226 -5.30 32.39 -12.50
CA SER A 226 -5.41 31.57 -13.70
C SER A 226 -5.60 30.07 -13.36
N GLU A 227 -6.47 29.38 -14.12
CA GLU A 227 -6.66 27.93 -14.05
C GLU A 227 -5.40 27.15 -14.48
N ASN A 228 -4.52 27.78 -15.25
CA ASN A 228 -3.28 27.19 -15.77
C ASN A 228 -2.08 27.58 -14.92
N ILE A 229 -1.80 26.81 -13.89
CA ILE A 229 -0.56 26.91 -13.11
C ILE A 229 0.56 26.19 -13.87
N LYS A 230 1.79 26.73 -13.79
CA LYS A 230 2.97 26.01 -14.30
C LYS A 230 3.07 24.63 -13.66
N SER A 231 3.45 23.66 -14.49
CA SER A 231 3.67 22.28 -14.04
C SER A 231 4.71 22.22 -12.94
N GLU A 232 4.33 21.70 -11.77
CA GLU A 232 5.21 21.50 -10.62
C GLU A 232 5.32 20.03 -10.28
N GLY A 233 6.49 19.61 -9.77
CA GLY A 233 6.66 18.25 -9.25
C GLY A 233 5.86 18.06 -7.96
N LEU A 234 4.99 17.05 -7.92
CA LEU A 234 4.19 16.74 -6.76
C LEU A 234 4.87 15.67 -5.90
N ILE A 235 4.85 15.84 -4.60
CA ILE A 235 5.32 14.86 -3.63
C ILE A 235 4.16 14.29 -2.81
N LYS A 236 4.37 13.15 -2.17
CA LYS A 236 3.37 12.54 -1.29
C LYS A 236 2.91 13.53 -0.22
N GLY A 237 1.59 13.67 -0.08
CA GLY A 237 0.94 14.55 0.89
C GLY A 237 0.58 15.94 0.36
N VAL A 238 1.01 16.30 -0.85
CA VAL A 238 0.54 17.54 -1.50
C VAL A 238 -0.96 17.42 -1.74
N ILE A 239 -1.69 18.49 -1.47
CA ILE A 239 -3.12 18.60 -1.77
C ILE A 239 -3.26 19.42 -3.06
N GLN A 240 -3.67 18.75 -4.12
CA GLN A 240 -3.96 19.36 -5.41
C GLN A 240 -5.45 19.69 -5.48
N VAL A 241 -5.79 20.85 -6.03
CA VAL A 241 -7.18 21.24 -6.30
C VAL A 241 -7.35 21.45 -7.80
N PRO A 242 -7.96 20.48 -8.51
CA PRO A 242 -8.27 20.59 -9.93
C PRO A 242 -9.32 21.69 -10.22
N PRO A 243 -9.62 21.99 -11.50
CA PRO A 243 -10.60 23.02 -11.88
C PRO A 243 -12.01 22.79 -11.32
N ASP A 244 -12.39 21.54 -10.99
CA ASP A 244 -13.67 21.23 -10.37
C ASP A 244 -13.78 21.69 -8.91
N GLY A 245 -12.67 22.16 -8.32
CA GLY A 245 -12.57 22.69 -6.95
C GLY A 245 -12.53 21.62 -5.87
N LYS A 246 -12.44 20.33 -6.21
CA LYS A 246 -12.44 19.23 -5.24
C LYS A 246 -11.00 18.79 -4.90
N PRO A 247 -10.59 18.79 -3.61
CA PRO A 247 -9.22 18.45 -3.24
C PRO A 247 -8.86 17.00 -3.51
N ILE A 248 -7.60 16.77 -3.90
CA ILE A 248 -6.99 15.44 -4.05
C ILE A 248 -5.73 15.42 -3.20
N ILE A 249 -5.65 14.52 -2.23
CA ILE A 249 -4.43 14.30 -1.46
C ILE A 249 -3.52 13.37 -2.28
N CYS A 250 -2.39 13.87 -2.76
CA CYS A 250 -1.45 13.08 -3.54
C CYS A 250 -0.78 11.98 -2.70
N LEU A 251 -0.76 10.77 -3.22
CA LEU A 251 -0.20 9.58 -2.58
C LEU A 251 1.08 9.11 -3.28
N LEU A 252 1.29 7.79 -3.46
CA LEU A 252 2.57 7.22 -3.88
C LEU A 252 2.85 7.26 -5.38
N TYR A 253 1.83 7.38 -6.21
CA TYR A 253 1.96 7.37 -7.67
C TYR A 253 1.73 8.77 -8.26
N THR A 254 2.18 9.80 -7.55
CA THR A 254 2.08 11.16 -8.06
C THR A 254 2.80 11.27 -9.41
N SER A 255 2.13 11.88 -10.38
CA SER A 255 2.74 12.15 -11.68
C SER A 255 3.91 13.12 -11.50
N PRO A 256 5.08 12.85 -12.09
CA PRO A 256 6.17 13.80 -12.12
C PRO A 256 5.89 15.00 -13.05
N SER A 257 4.78 14.95 -13.81
CA SER A 257 4.35 16.02 -14.72
C SER A 257 2.82 16.12 -14.78
N PRO A 258 2.25 17.32 -14.68
CA PRO A 258 0.81 17.56 -14.88
C PRO A 258 0.29 17.32 -16.30
N ARG A 259 1.16 17.00 -17.27
CA ARG A 259 0.77 16.76 -18.66
C ARG A 259 0.03 15.43 -18.89
N ASP A 260 -0.04 14.56 -17.90
CA ASP A 260 -0.69 13.23 -18.06
C ASP A 260 -2.22 13.24 -17.87
N GLU A 261 -2.85 14.39 -17.64
CA GLU A 261 -4.31 14.48 -17.47
C GLU A 261 -5.09 14.77 -18.76
N THR A 262 -4.41 14.88 -19.89
CA THR A 262 -5.06 15.08 -21.20
C THR A 262 -4.82 13.92 -22.13
N LYS A 263 -5.39 12.77 -21.82
CA LYS A 263 -5.73 11.73 -22.82
C LYS A 263 -6.84 10.82 -22.30
#